data_368fc5aeca39a5d1416e28f88b6c5881
#
_entry.id   368fc5aeca39a5d1416e28f88b6c5881
#
_cell.length_a   1.000
_cell.length_b   1.000
_cell.length_c   1.000
_cell.angle_alpha   90.00
_cell.angle_beta   90.00
_cell.angle_gamma   90.00
#
_symmetry.space_group_name_H-M   'P 1'
#
loop_
_entity.id
_entity.type
_entity.pdbx_description
1 polymer ?
#
loop_
_entity_poly.entity_id
_entity_poly.type
_entity_poly.pdbx_seq_one_letter_code
_entity_poly.pdbx_strand_id
1 'polypeptide(L)'
;NIFYWGYVNSVSSELPFFCFLMFSFWTMNKLYALKEQTEKRTILYIGLGILLFFTAQIRTEGYFLFISLIVLQWKNRLSGWRFFLPYASALCIWFVFTLVFPSGYTEHFEHFKVVTLTNLLHNIQTFYEYPAQILYIPFSLFNLFFWVNCLLGLYISSRKLTAESVYLVSTIMLLICWPYDVIRYWLPLFPLCFIFFIQGFRFMCMVWGKKAGKWVLYPIIGTVSYT
;
A
#
# COMPACT_ATOMS: atom_id res chain seq x y z
N ASN A 1 -6.45 -30.95 -9.42
CA ASN A 1 -7.27 -29.81 -9.85
C ASN A 1 -6.37 -28.57 -10.00
N ILE A 2 -5.96 -28.25 -11.23
CA ILE A 2 -4.99 -27.18 -11.58
C ILE A 2 -5.46 -25.81 -11.07
N PHE A 3 -6.78 -25.56 -11.05
CA PHE A 3 -7.36 -24.34 -10.52
C PHE A 3 -7.16 -24.17 -9.00
N TYR A 4 -7.21 -25.27 -8.25
CA TYR A 4 -6.99 -25.23 -6.79
C TYR A 4 -5.54 -24.87 -6.45
N TRP A 5 -4.56 -25.43 -7.17
CA TRP A 5 -3.14 -25.11 -6.99
C TRP A 5 -2.81 -23.67 -7.39
N GLY A 6 -3.43 -23.16 -8.45
CA GLY A 6 -3.29 -21.75 -8.82
C GLY A 6 -3.85 -20.80 -7.75
N TYR A 7 -4.97 -21.16 -7.12
CA TYR A 7 -5.59 -20.37 -6.06
C TYR A 7 -4.78 -20.43 -4.76
N VAL A 8 -4.30 -21.58 -4.36
CA VAL A 8 -3.44 -21.75 -3.18
C VAL A 8 -2.13 -21.01 -3.34
N ASN A 9 -1.52 -21.01 -4.52
CA ASN A 9 -0.29 -20.27 -4.77
C ASN A 9 -0.51 -18.74 -4.77
N SER A 10 -1.67 -18.26 -5.23
CA SER A 10 -1.96 -16.82 -5.18
C SER A 10 -2.19 -16.34 -3.75
N VAL A 11 -2.97 -17.06 -2.95
CA VAL A 11 -3.21 -16.74 -1.53
C VAL A 11 -1.90 -16.86 -0.72
N SER A 12 -1.01 -17.78 -1.07
CA SER A 12 0.25 -17.96 -0.35
C SER A 12 1.24 -16.80 -0.52
N SER A 13 1.16 -16.01 -1.61
CA SER A 13 2.02 -14.85 -1.83
C SER A 13 1.47 -13.56 -1.20
N GLU A 14 0.18 -13.46 -0.97
CA GLU A 14 -0.47 -12.24 -0.51
C GLU A 14 -0.19 -11.94 0.97
N LEU A 15 -0.24 -12.96 1.81
CA LEU A 15 0.03 -12.81 3.23
C LEU A 15 1.50 -12.41 3.50
N PRO A 16 2.51 -13.09 2.96
CA PRO A 16 3.91 -12.64 3.07
C PRO A 16 4.10 -11.23 2.52
N PHE A 17 3.54 -10.92 1.37
CA PHE A 17 3.61 -9.58 0.79
C PHE A 17 3.07 -8.52 1.76
N PHE A 18 1.87 -8.74 2.32
CA PHE A 18 1.26 -7.82 3.27
C PHE A 18 2.11 -7.65 4.53
N CYS A 19 2.67 -8.74 5.07
CA CYS A 19 3.57 -8.67 6.22
C CYS A 19 4.81 -7.81 5.91
N PHE A 20 5.50 -8.07 4.80
CA PHE A 20 6.67 -7.29 4.41
C PHE A 20 6.32 -5.82 4.13
N LEU A 21 5.16 -5.56 3.53
CA LEU A 21 4.62 -4.23 3.29
C LEU A 21 4.43 -3.46 4.61
N MET A 22 3.78 -4.08 5.59
CA MET A 22 3.54 -3.47 6.91
C MET A 22 4.84 -3.24 7.69
N PHE A 23 5.78 -4.19 7.66
CA PHE A 23 7.10 -4.02 8.25
C PHE A 23 7.89 -2.89 7.57
N SER A 24 7.77 -2.74 6.25
CA SER A 24 8.39 -1.64 5.52
C SER A 24 7.84 -0.29 5.97
N PHE A 25 6.52 -0.13 6.08
CA PHE A 25 5.90 1.09 6.59
C PHE A 25 6.29 1.37 8.04
N TRP A 26 6.24 0.35 8.89
CA TRP A 26 6.66 0.50 10.29
C TRP A 26 8.12 0.97 10.40
N THR A 27 9.02 0.37 9.62
CA THR A 27 10.44 0.74 9.61
C THR A 27 10.64 2.16 9.07
N MET A 28 9.94 2.54 7.98
CA MET A 28 9.95 3.90 7.46
C MET A 28 9.48 4.89 8.52
N ASN A 29 8.32 4.66 9.12
CA ASN A 29 7.77 5.56 10.13
C ASN A 29 8.69 5.68 11.36
N LYS A 30 9.29 4.57 11.81
CA LYS A 30 10.25 4.58 12.92
C LYS A 30 11.52 5.37 12.57
N LEU A 31 12.07 5.19 11.35
CA LEU A 31 13.25 5.93 10.90
C LEU A 31 12.99 7.45 10.86
N TYR A 32 11.79 7.86 10.45
CA TYR A 32 11.45 9.28 10.30
C TYR A 32 10.90 9.93 11.57
N ALA A 33 10.41 9.13 12.53
CA ALA A 33 10.02 9.63 13.86
C ALA A 33 11.22 9.96 14.76
N LEU A 34 12.34 9.26 14.58
CA LEU A 34 13.54 9.42 15.41
C LEU A 34 14.36 10.63 14.91
N LYS A 35 14.47 11.69 15.71
CA LYS A 35 15.26 12.90 15.38
C LYS A 35 16.76 12.74 15.55
N GLU A 36 17.24 11.78 16.33
CA GLU A 36 18.67 11.62 16.63
C GLU A 36 19.41 10.65 15.69
N GLN A 37 20.63 11.03 15.30
CA GLN A 37 21.48 10.24 14.39
C GLN A 37 22.36 9.29 15.17
N THR A 38 21.88 8.10 15.48
CA THR A 38 22.65 7.03 16.12
C THR A 38 23.10 5.95 15.13
N GLU A 39 24.15 5.18 15.46
CA GLU A 39 24.62 4.04 14.65
C GLU A 39 23.53 3.00 14.41
N LYS A 40 22.64 2.82 15.38
CA LYS A 40 21.47 1.93 15.26
C LYS A 40 20.59 2.24 14.04
N ARG A 41 20.60 3.48 13.54
CA ARG A 41 19.88 3.85 12.32
C ARG A 41 20.50 3.26 11.06
N THR A 42 21.82 3.11 10.98
CA THR A 42 22.47 2.52 9.81
C THR A 42 21.94 1.11 9.56
N ILE A 43 21.82 0.31 10.62
CA ILE A 43 21.25 -1.05 10.54
C ILE A 43 19.79 -1.02 10.10
N LEU A 44 18.99 -0.05 10.58
CA LEU A 44 17.59 0.09 10.16
C LEU A 44 17.47 0.52 8.69
N TYR A 45 18.36 1.37 8.17
CA TYR A 45 18.37 1.73 6.75
C TYR A 45 18.72 0.54 5.87
N ILE A 46 19.71 -0.26 6.26
CA ILE A 46 20.08 -1.49 5.54
C ILE A 46 18.91 -2.48 5.60
N GLY A 47 18.33 -2.70 6.79
CA GLY A 47 17.17 -3.58 6.99
C GLY A 47 15.96 -3.14 6.16
N LEU A 48 15.73 -1.82 6.05
CA LEU A 48 14.66 -1.30 5.18
C LEU A 48 14.91 -1.68 3.71
N GLY A 49 16.14 -1.52 3.21
CA GLY A 49 16.44 -1.90 1.82
C GLY A 49 16.24 -3.39 1.56
N ILE A 50 16.59 -4.26 2.54
CA ILE A 50 16.31 -5.69 2.48
C ILE A 50 14.80 -5.95 2.40
N LEU A 51 14.02 -5.31 3.25
CA LEU A 51 12.56 -5.42 3.25
C LEU A 51 11.94 -4.96 1.91
N LEU A 52 12.40 -3.81 1.40
CA LEU A 52 11.94 -3.28 0.11
C LEU A 52 12.22 -4.26 -1.03
N PHE A 53 13.43 -4.84 -1.06
CA PHE A 53 13.80 -5.83 -2.06
C PHE A 53 12.87 -7.05 -2.01
N PHE A 54 12.71 -7.68 -0.84
CA PHE A 54 11.85 -8.86 -0.71
C PHE A 54 10.39 -8.54 -1.03
N THR A 55 9.88 -7.39 -0.60
CA THR A 55 8.52 -6.97 -0.95
C THR A 55 8.33 -6.85 -2.46
N ALA A 56 9.31 -6.27 -3.16
CA ALA A 56 9.28 -6.13 -4.61
C ALA A 56 9.45 -7.48 -5.35
N GLN A 57 10.19 -8.44 -4.77
CA GLN A 57 10.35 -9.77 -5.35
C GLN A 57 9.09 -10.65 -5.15
N ILE A 58 8.36 -10.46 -4.07
CA ILE A 58 7.10 -11.20 -3.86
C ILE A 58 6.03 -10.69 -4.82
N ARG A 59 5.95 -9.37 -5.04
CA ARG A 59 4.98 -8.75 -5.94
C ARG A 59 5.52 -7.44 -6.52
N THR A 60 5.22 -7.20 -7.77
CA THR A 60 5.68 -6.01 -8.52
C THR A 60 5.20 -4.70 -7.90
N GLU A 61 4.05 -4.68 -7.21
CA GLU A 61 3.55 -3.51 -6.50
C GLU A 61 4.51 -3.06 -5.38
N GLY A 62 5.34 -3.96 -4.87
CA GLY A 62 6.38 -3.63 -3.89
C GLY A 62 7.38 -2.57 -4.37
N TYR A 63 7.58 -2.41 -5.68
CA TYR A 63 8.43 -1.34 -6.23
C TYR A 63 7.93 0.07 -5.87
N PHE A 64 6.63 0.26 -5.64
CA PHE A 64 6.07 1.56 -5.24
C PHE A 64 6.48 2.00 -3.83
N LEU A 65 6.99 1.07 -3.00
CA LEU A 65 7.61 1.44 -1.73
C LEU A 65 8.85 2.31 -1.90
N PHE A 66 9.62 2.11 -2.99
CA PHE A 66 10.76 2.97 -3.29
C PHE A 66 10.30 4.41 -3.60
N ILE A 67 9.19 4.58 -4.32
CA ILE A 67 8.59 5.89 -4.57
C ILE A 67 8.16 6.52 -3.24
N SER A 68 7.50 5.75 -2.38
CA SER A 68 7.08 6.22 -1.05
C SER A 68 8.28 6.67 -0.22
N LEU A 69 9.39 5.93 -0.27
CA LEU A 69 10.62 6.27 0.44
C LEU A 69 11.23 7.56 -0.10
N ILE A 70 11.32 7.71 -1.43
CA ILE A 70 11.84 8.93 -2.08
C ILE A 70 11.03 10.16 -1.65
N VAL A 71 9.70 10.07 -1.71
CA VAL A 71 8.80 11.18 -1.32
C VAL A 71 8.96 11.54 0.15
N LEU A 72 9.09 10.53 1.03
CA LEU A 72 9.34 10.77 2.46
C LEU A 72 10.70 11.44 2.70
N GLN A 73 11.73 11.01 2.02
CA GLN A 73 13.07 11.59 2.12
C GLN A 73 13.06 13.05 1.67
N TRP A 74 12.44 13.30 0.52
CA TRP A 74 12.29 14.65 -0.03
C TRP A 74 11.51 15.58 0.91
N LYS A 75 10.36 15.11 1.41
CA LYS A 75 9.53 15.87 2.36
C LYS A 75 10.31 16.26 3.63
N ASN A 76 11.03 15.30 4.21
CA ASN A 76 11.76 15.53 5.45
C ASN A 76 13.10 16.26 5.23
N ARG A 77 13.39 16.68 4.00
CA ARG A 77 14.65 17.35 3.59
C ARG A 77 15.89 16.63 4.10
N LEU A 78 15.85 15.33 4.06
CA LEU A 78 16.92 14.53 4.58
C LEU A 78 18.10 14.59 3.61
N SER A 79 19.29 14.90 4.13
CA SER A 79 20.53 14.93 3.37
C SER A 79 21.58 14.05 4.05
N GLY A 80 22.46 13.46 3.25
CA GLY A 80 23.56 12.64 3.74
C GLY A 80 23.60 11.25 3.09
N TRP A 81 24.78 10.61 3.15
CA TRP A 81 25.03 9.33 2.50
C TRP A 81 24.14 8.18 3.01
N ARG A 82 23.71 8.25 4.27
CA ARG A 82 22.86 7.22 4.89
C ARG A 82 21.51 7.02 4.22
N PHE A 83 21.01 8.05 3.51
CA PHE A 83 19.74 7.95 2.78
C PHE A 83 19.83 7.06 1.55
N PHE A 84 21.04 6.86 1.04
CA PHE A 84 21.30 5.94 -0.07
C PHE A 84 21.38 4.48 0.38
N LEU A 85 21.56 4.20 1.68
CA LEU A 85 21.72 2.84 2.19
C LEU A 85 20.58 1.89 1.85
N PRO A 86 19.28 2.27 1.95
CA PRO A 86 18.20 1.36 1.55
C PRO A 86 18.26 0.98 0.08
N TYR A 87 18.62 1.93 -0.77
CA TYR A 87 18.75 1.68 -2.22
C TYR A 87 19.99 0.82 -2.51
N ALA A 88 21.11 1.16 -1.90
CA ALA A 88 22.34 0.41 -2.07
C ALA A 88 22.20 -1.04 -1.58
N SER A 89 21.61 -1.26 -0.39
CA SER A 89 21.39 -2.61 0.13
C SER A 89 20.40 -3.41 -0.71
N ALA A 90 19.32 -2.78 -1.19
CA ALA A 90 18.39 -3.43 -2.11
C ALA A 90 19.06 -3.81 -3.44
N LEU A 91 19.87 -2.91 -4.02
CA LEU A 91 20.63 -3.17 -5.25
C LEU A 91 21.68 -4.28 -5.06
N CYS A 92 22.39 -4.27 -3.93
CA CYS A 92 23.37 -5.33 -3.64
C CYS A 92 22.70 -6.71 -3.56
N ILE A 93 21.56 -6.81 -2.87
CA ILE A 93 20.83 -8.07 -2.80
C ILE A 93 20.27 -8.45 -4.16
N TRP A 94 19.71 -7.49 -4.91
CA TRP A 94 19.20 -7.73 -6.26
C TRP A 94 20.31 -8.27 -7.17
N PHE A 95 21.51 -7.70 -7.10
CA PHE A 95 22.65 -8.17 -7.88
C PHE A 95 23.03 -9.63 -7.52
N VAL A 96 23.13 -9.93 -6.22
CA VAL A 96 23.38 -11.31 -5.76
C VAL A 96 22.27 -12.26 -6.20
N PHE A 97 21.03 -11.83 -6.08
CA PHE A 97 19.87 -12.63 -6.46
C PHE A 97 19.84 -12.94 -7.95
N THR A 98 20.17 -11.98 -8.83
CA THR A 98 20.22 -12.20 -10.28
C THR A 98 21.37 -13.11 -10.73
N LEU A 99 22.46 -13.17 -9.95
CA LEU A 99 23.55 -14.12 -10.20
C LEU A 99 23.14 -15.56 -9.88
N VAL A 100 22.30 -15.73 -8.85
CA VAL A 100 21.84 -17.05 -8.40
C VAL A 100 20.60 -17.52 -9.18
N PHE A 101 19.72 -16.59 -9.52
CA PHE A 101 18.45 -16.85 -10.21
C PHE A 101 18.35 -16.00 -11.50
N PRO A 102 18.92 -16.44 -12.61
CA PRO A 102 18.94 -15.69 -13.86
C PRO A 102 17.61 -15.66 -14.62
N SER A 103 16.46 -15.67 -13.94
CA SER A 103 15.14 -15.64 -14.56
C SER A 103 14.67 -14.22 -14.87
N GLY A 104 14.35 -13.96 -16.13
CA GLY A 104 13.94 -12.66 -16.62
C GLY A 104 12.53 -12.25 -16.15
N TYR A 105 12.47 -11.23 -15.28
CA TYR A 105 11.22 -10.54 -14.92
C TYR A 105 10.78 -9.49 -15.97
N THR A 106 11.53 -9.38 -17.08
CA THR A 106 11.31 -8.36 -18.13
C THR A 106 10.04 -8.57 -18.96
N GLU A 107 9.53 -9.80 -19.02
CA GLU A 107 8.34 -10.14 -19.82
C GLU A 107 7.07 -9.40 -19.38
N HIS A 108 6.94 -9.06 -18.09
CA HIS A 108 5.76 -8.37 -17.58
C HIS A 108 5.59 -6.93 -18.12
N PHE A 109 6.70 -6.26 -18.47
CA PHE A 109 6.62 -4.89 -18.98
C PHE A 109 6.22 -4.80 -20.46
N GLU A 110 6.38 -5.87 -21.23
CA GLU A 110 5.96 -5.89 -22.65
C GLU A 110 4.44 -5.82 -22.79
N HIS A 111 3.71 -6.30 -21.82
CA HIS A 111 2.25 -6.32 -21.80
C HIS A 111 1.60 -4.94 -21.62
N PHE A 112 2.32 -3.93 -21.11
CA PHE A 112 1.79 -2.56 -21.01
C PHE A 112 1.49 -1.91 -22.37
N LYS A 113 2.05 -2.45 -23.44
CA LYS A 113 1.78 -1.95 -24.81
C LYS A 113 0.34 -2.22 -25.29
N VAL A 114 -0.42 -3.03 -24.58
CA VAL A 114 -1.75 -3.51 -24.96
C VAL A 114 -2.88 -2.86 -24.13
N VAL A 115 -2.58 -1.84 -23.33
CA VAL A 115 -3.61 -1.18 -22.52
C VAL A 115 -4.60 -0.43 -23.41
N THR A 116 -5.84 -0.89 -23.43
CA THR A 116 -6.94 -0.26 -24.14
C THR A 116 -7.79 0.58 -23.19
N LEU A 117 -8.53 1.55 -23.74
CA LEU A 117 -9.50 2.34 -22.97
C LEU A 117 -10.55 1.44 -22.28
N THR A 118 -10.92 0.34 -22.94
CA THR A 118 -11.87 -0.64 -22.41
C THR A 118 -11.32 -1.32 -21.15
N ASN A 119 -10.04 -1.71 -21.16
CA ASN A 119 -9.40 -2.31 -19.98
C ASN A 119 -9.35 -1.32 -18.81
N LEU A 120 -9.04 -0.06 -19.09
CA LEU A 120 -8.99 0.99 -18.10
C LEU A 120 -10.36 1.22 -17.43
N LEU A 121 -11.43 1.31 -18.24
CA LEU A 121 -12.79 1.46 -17.72
C LEU A 121 -13.23 0.23 -16.91
N HIS A 122 -12.91 -0.97 -17.40
CA HIS A 122 -13.18 -2.22 -16.68
C HIS A 122 -12.48 -2.26 -15.34
N ASN A 123 -11.19 -1.91 -15.29
CA ASN A 123 -10.43 -1.86 -14.06
C ASN A 123 -11.01 -0.84 -13.06
N ILE A 124 -11.40 0.35 -13.52
CA ILE A 124 -12.05 1.36 -12.67
C ILE A 124 -13.37 0.83 -12.12
N GLN A 125 -14.18 0.15 -12.94
CA GLN A 125 -15.44 -0.44 -12.49
C GLN A 125 -15.20 -1.53 -11.45
N THR A 126 -14.30 -2.47 -11.74
CA THR A 126 -13.90 -3.53 -10.80
C THR A 126 -13.43 -2.92 -9.48
N PHE A 127 -12.63 -1.87 -9.57
CA PHE A 127 -12.13 -1.12 -8.44
C PHE A 127 -13.28 -0.55 -7.59
N TYR A 128 -14.26 0.05 -8.22
CA TYR A 128 -15.41 0.64 -7.54
C TYR A 128 -16.27 -0.41 -6.83
N GLU A 129 -16.49 -1.57 -7.45
CA GLU A 129 -17.40 -2.60 -6.94
C GLU A 129 -16.80 -3.48 -5.84
N TYR A 130 -15.47 -3.56 -5.78
CA TYR A 130 -14.76 -4.53 -4.96
C TYR A 130 -15.04 -4.47 -3.44
N PRO A 131 -15.16 -3.30 -2.78
CA PRO A 131 -15.47 -3.24 -1.35
C PRO A 131 -16.76 -3.95 -0.98
N ALA A 132 -17.81 -3.79 -1.78
CA ALA A 132 -19.09 -4.48 -1.56
C ALA A 132 -18.96 -5.98 -1.82
N GLN A 133 -18.20 -6.39 -2.83
CA GLN A 133 -17.97 -7.79 -3.15
C GLN A 133 -17.22 -8.52 -2.02
N ILE A 134 -16.14 -7.94 -1.48
CA ILE A 134 -15.40 -8.54 -0.35
C ILE A 134 -16.27 -8.68 0.89
N LEU A 135 -17.09 -7.68 1.18
CA LEU A 135 -17.90 -7.65 2.40
C LEU A 135 -19.27 -8.32 2.21
N TYR A 136 -19.54 -8.88 1.01
CA TYR A 136 -20.83 -9.49 0.67
C TYR A 136 -22.03 -8.56 0.90
N ILE A 137 -21.84 -7.25 0.68
CA ILE A 137 -22.88 -6.24 0.85
C ILE A 137 -23.53 -5.95 -0.50
N PRO A 138 -24.84 -6.25 -0.70
CA PRO A 138 -25.49 -6.14 -2.02
C PRO A 138 -25.84 -4.71 -2.45
N PHE A 139 -25.40 -3.69 -1.74
CA PHE A 139 -25.78 -2.30 -2.00
C PHE A 139 -24.66 -1.50 -2.70
N SER A 140 -24.94 -1.02 -3.91
CA SER A 140 -24.03 -0.12 -4.65
C SER A 140 -23.73 1.19 -3.89
N LEU A 141 -24.67 1.69 -3.10
CA LEU A 141 -24.49 2.86 -2.23
C LEU A 141 -23.38 2.65 -1.18
N PHE A 142 -23.13 1.40 -0.77
CA PHE A 142 -22.03 1.10 0.14
C PHE A 142 -20.68 1.40 -0.51
N ASN A 143 -20.50 1.07 -1.78
CA ASN A 143 -19.25 1.37 -2.51
C ASN A 143 -19.00 2.87 -2.56
N LEU A 144 -20.04 3.66 -2.88
CA LEU A 144 -19.93 5.11 -2.88
C LEU A 144 -19.55 5.64 -1.49
N PHE A 145 -20.22 5.18 -0.46
CA PHE A 145 -19.94 5.55 0.93
C PHE A 145 -18.50 5.16 1.33
N PHE A 146 -18.06 3.95 0.98
CA PHE A 146 -16.71 3.47 1.26
C PHE A 146 -15.67 4.36 0.57
N TRP A 147 -15.82 4.62 -0.73
CA TRP A 147 -14.86 5.39 -1.50
C TRP A 147 -14.80 6.86 -1.08
N VAL A 148 -15.94 7.48 -0.81
CA VAL A 148 -15.97 8.87 -0.30
C VAL A 148 -15.17 8.98 1.00
N ASN A 149 -15.37 8.05 1.93
CA ASN A 149 -14.61 8.06 3.19
C ASN A 149 -13.14 7.71 2.97
N CYS A 150 -12.82 6.75 2.10
CA CYS A 150 -11.45 6.38 1.78
C CYS A 150 -10.70 7.57 1.15
N LEU A 151 -11.30 8.26 0.18
CA LEU A 151 -10.72 9.45 -0.47
C LEU A 151 -10.55 10.61 0.52
N LEU A 152 -11.51 10.80 1.43
CA LEU A 152 -11.41 11.82 2.47
C LEU A 152 -10.26 11.50 3.44
N GLY A 153 -10.14 10.27 3.90
CA GLY A 153 -9.04 9.84 4.76
C GLY A 153 -7.69 9.95 4.06
N LEU A 154 -7.64 9.57 2.78
CA LEU A 154 -6.45 9.72 1.94
C LEU A 154 -6.07 11.20 1.79
N TYR A 155 -7.03 12.08 1.52
CA TYR A 155 -6.81 13.53 1.44
C TYR A 155 -6.22 14.10 2.74
N ILE A 156 -6.74 13.70 3.89
CA ILE A 156 -6.23 14.14 5.19
C ILE A 156 -4.80 13.65 5.41
N SER A 157 -4.52 12.39 5.05
CA SER A 157 -3.20 11.78 5.17
C SER A 157 -2.21 12.31 4.15
N SER A 158 -2.65 12.61 2.93
CA SER A 158 -1.81 13.17 1.86
C SER A 158 -1.28 14.56 2.20
N ARG A 159 -2.03 15.35 2.98
CA ARG A 159 -1.53 16.63 3.51
C ARG A 159 -0.28 16.44 4.39
N LYS A 160 -0.16 15.26 5.01
CA LYS A 160 1.01 14.87 5.81
C LYS A 160 2.04 14.11 4.98
N LEU A 161 1.73 13.75 3.71
CA LEU A 161 2.55 12.92 2.83
C LEU A 161 3.10 11.69 3.58
N THR A 162 2.22 10.81 4.02
CA THR A 162 2.64 9.56 4.68
C THR A 162 3.08 8.54 3.65
N ALA A 163 3.95 7.59 4.03
CA ALA A 163 4.41 6.53 3.12
C ALA A 163 3.24 5.72 2.55
N GLU A 164 2.28 5.41 3.42
CA GLU A 164 1.10 4.63 3.09
C GLU A 164 0.22 5.34 2.05
N SER A 165 0.05 6.68 2.18
CA SER A 165 -0.75 7.46 1.22
C SER A 165 -0.10 7.51 -0.16
N VAL A 166 1.22 7.70 -0.22
CA VAL A 166 1.98 7.72 -1.49
C VAL A 166 1.94 6.34 -2.14
N TYR A 167 2.18 5.29 -1.35
CA TYR A 167 2.13 3.91 -1.82
C TYR A 167 0.75 3.56 -2.40
N LEU A 168 -0.32 3.84 -1.66
CA LEU A 168 -1.67 3.53 -2.10
C LEU A 168 -2.01 4.24 -3.42
N VAL A 169 -1.73 5.55 -3.53
CA VAL A 169 -2.01 6.29 -4.76
C VAL A 169 -1.22 5.74 -5.94
N SER A 170 0.09 5.51 -5.79
CA SER A 170 0.92 5.01 -6.87
C SER A 170 0.52 3.60 -7.30
N THR A 171 0.15 2.73 -6.36
CA THR A 171 -0.31 1.37 -6.66
C THR A 171 -1.68 1.39 -7.36
N ILE A 172 -2.62 2.23 -6.90
CA ILE A 172 -3.92 2.39 -7.55
C ILE A 172 -3.73 2.87 -9.01
N MET A 173 -2.88 3.85 -9.24
CA MET A 173 -2.60 4.35 -10.60
C MET A 173 -2.04 3.24 -11.50
N LEU A 174 -1.13 2.40 -10.99
CA LEU A 174 -0.65 1.24 -11.74
C LEU A 174 -1.79 0.28 -12.06
N LEU A 175 -2.60 -0.09 -11.07
CA LEU A 175 -3.64 -1.10 -11.24
C LEU A 175 -4.73 -0.66 -12.21
N ILE A 176 -5.06 0.62 -12.25
CA ILE A 176 -5.97 1.17 -13.26
C ILE A 176 -5.42 0.95 -14.67
N CYS A 177 -4.12 1.12 -14.85
CA CYS A 177 -3.44 0.92 -16.13
C CYS A 177 -3.02 -0.54 -16.39
N TRP A 178 -3.35 -1.48 -15.50
CA TRP A 178 -2.91 -2.88 -15.62
C TRP A 178 -3.68 -3.59 -16.73
N PRO A 179 -3.00 -4.36 -17.62
CA PRO A 179 -3.65 -5.01 -18.76
C PRO A 179 -4.48 -6.25 -18.40
N TYR A 180 -4.38 -6.73 -17.17
CA TYR A 180 -5.03 -7.95 -16.68
C TYR A 180 -6.08 -7.66 -15.61
N ASP A 181 -6.86 -8.70 -15.25
CA ASP A 181 -7.81 -8.62 -14.15
C ASP A 181 -7.11 -8.26 -12.82
N VAL A 182 -7.56 -7.15 -12.23
CA VAL A 182 -6.97 -6.55 -11.05
C VAL A 182 -7.50 -7.11 -9.72
N ILE A 183 -8.49 -8.01 -9.76
CA ILE A 183 -9.15 -8.53 -8.55
C ILE A 183 -8.13 -9.05 -7.53
N ARG A 184 -7.13 -9.83 -7.98
CA ARG A 184 -6.11 -10.41 -7.11
C ARG A 184 -5.21 -9.39 -6.43
N TYR A 185 -5.00 -8.24 -7.06
CA TYR A 185 -4.11 -7.18 -6.57
C TYR A 185 -4.77 -6.33 -5.48
N TRP A 186 -6.10 -6.45 -5.35
CA TRP A 186 -6.88 -5.73 -4.35
C TRP A 186 -6.73 -6.25 -2.94
N LEU A 187 -6.61 -7.55 -2.79
CA LEU A 187 -6.62 -8.18 -1.48
C LEU A 187 -5.57 -7.59 -0.52
N PRO A 188 -4.30 -7.40 -0.93
CA PRO A 188 -3.31 -6.76 -0.07
C PRO A 188 -3.50 -5.24 0.10
N LEU A 189 -4.22 -4.56 -0.81
CA LEU A 189 -4.51 -3.13 -0.70
C LEU A 189 -5.73 -2.82 0.16
N PHE A 190 -6.65 -3.76 0.26
CA PHE A 190 -7.91 -3.56 0.97
C PHE A 190 -7.71 -3.13 2.44
N PRO A 191 -6.81 -3.72 3.24
CA PRO A 191 -6.56 -3.26 4.60
C PRO A 191 -6.08 -1.81 4.66
N LEU A 192 -5.25 -1.37 3.69
CA LEU A 192 -4.81 0.01 3.58
C LEU A 192 -5.98 0.96 3.24
N CYS A 193 -6.79 0.60 2.25
CA CYS A 193 -8.00 1.34 1.92
C CYS A 193 -8.93 1.43 3.14
N PHE A 194 -9.05 0.36 3.92
CA PHE A 194 -9.88 0.33 5.12
C PHE A 194 -9.35 1.26 6.23
N ILE A 195 -8.04 1.37 6.39
CA ILE A 195 -7.42 2.36 7.31
C ILE A 195 -7.81 3.79 6.90
N PHE A 196 -7.71 4.13 5.61
CA PHE A 196 -8.12 5.44 5.12
C PHE A 196 -9.62 5.66 5.22
N PHE A 197 -10.43 4.64 4.96
CA PHE A 197 -11.87 4.68 5.20
C PHE A 197 -12.19 5.06 6.65
N ILE A 198 -11.57 4.38 7.63
CA ILE A 198 -11.77 4.69 9.06
C ILE A 198 -11.35 6.13 9.38
N GLN A 199 -10.23 6.60 8.83
CA GLN A 199 -9.77 7.98 9.06
C GLN A 199 -10.75 9.01 8.50
N GLY A 200 -11.26 8.80 7.28
CA GLY A 200 -12.25 9.67 6.65
C GLY A 200 -13.59 9.65 7.39
N PHE A 201 -14.04 8.46 7.78
CA PHE A 201 -15.26 8.30 8.56
C PHE A 201 -15.17 9.01 9.93
N ARG A 202 -14.05 8.85 10.64
CA ARG A 202 -13.80 9.61 11.88
C ARG A 202 -13.87 11.12 11.67
N PHE A 203 -13.29 11.60 10.59
CA PHE A 203 -13.34 13.03 10.26
C PHE A 203 -14.77 13.50 9.99
N MET A 204 -15.53 12.73 9.21
CA MET A 204 -16.96 13.02 8.97
C MET A 204 -17.75 13.08 10.26
N CYS A 205 -17.56 12.09 11.14
CA CYS A 205 -18.21 12.06 12.46
C CYS A 205 -17.80 13.27 13.33
N MET A 206 -16.55 13.71 13.29
CA MET A 206 -16.10 14.91 14.04
C MET A 206 -16.73 16.18 13.50
N VAL A 207 -16.87 16.32 12.19
CA VAL A 207 -17.48 17.49 11.55
C VAL A 207 -19.00 17.54 11.82
N TRP A 208 -19.67 16.40 11.75
CA TRP A 208 -21.12 16.32 11.99
C TRP A 208 -21.46 16.22 13.49
N GLY A 209 -20.64 15.58 14.29
CA GLY A 209 -20.87 15.39 15.73
C GLY A 209 -20.77 16.68 16.57
N LYS A 210 -20.20 17.76 16.01
CA LYS A 210 -20.33 19.09 16.62
C LYS A 210 -21.77 19.62 16.62
N LYS A 211 -22.63 19.03 15.76
CA LYS A 211 -24.07 19.37 15.68
C LYS A 211 -25.01 18.29 16.23
N ALA A 212 -24.61 17.01 16.20
CA ALA A 212 -25.41 15.88 16.68
C ALA A 212 -24.73 15.28 17.92
N GLY A 213 -25.33 15.53 19.08
CA GLY A 213 -24.78 15.20 20.39
C GLY A 213 -24.14 13.82 20.56
N LYS A 214 -23.33 13.74 21.57
CA LYS A 214 -22.38 12.72 22.07
C LYS A 214 -22.77 11.23 22.01
N TRP A 215 -23.93 10.85 21.54
CA TRP A 215 -24.54 9.53 21.80
C TRP A 215 -24.17 8.41 20.80
N VAL A 216 -23.65 8.74 19.60
CA VAL A 216 -23.36 7.74 18.57
C VAL A 216 -21.88 7.30 18.53
N LEU A 217 -20.99 8.05 19.14
CA LEU A 217 -19.53 7.85 18.99
C LEU A 217 -18.87 7.02 20.09
N TYR A 218 -19.48 6.88 21.26
CA TYR A 218 -18.86 6.20 22.40
C TYR A 218 -18.60 4.69 22.21
N PRO A 219 -19.50 3.89 21.61
CA PRO A 219 -19.23 2.46 21.46
C PRO A 219 -18.16 2.12 20.41
N ILE A 220 -17.96 2.99 19.38
CA ILE A 220 -16.99 2.72 18.31
C ILE A 220 -15.58 3.17 18.72
N ILE A 221 -15.45 4.21 19.54
CA ILE A 221 -14.16 4.72 20.01
C ILE A 221 -13.58 3.82 21.12
N GLY A 222 -14.43 3.22 21.93
CA GLY A 222 -14.01 2.33 23.03
C GLY A 222 -13.32 1.04 22.56
N THR A 223 -13.65 0.54 21.38
CA THR A 223 -13.06 -0.70 20.83
C THR A 223 -11.73 -0.49 20.12
N VAL A 224 -11.36 0.74 19.74
CA VAL A 224 -10.14 1.03 18.96
C VAL A 224 -9.02 1.65 19.82
N SER A 225 -9.31 2.03 21.08
CA SER A 225 -8.28 2.57 22.00
C SER A 225 -7.55 1.50 22.83
N TYR A 226 -7.81 0.21 22.62
CA TYR A 226 -7.17 -0.90 23.35
C TYR A 226 -6.29 -1.78 22.45
N THR A 227 -5.96 -1.35 21.24
CA THR A 227 -4.92 -1.96 20.40
C THR A 227 -3.94 -0.86 19.94
#